data_2ba7e62ca84217693ee5784f2bb755d2
#
_entry.id   2ba7e62ca84217693ee5784f2bb755d2
#
_cell.length_a   1.000
_cell.length_b   1.000
_cell.length_c   1.000
_cell.angle_alpha   90.00
_cell.angle_beta   90.00
_cell.angle_gamma   90.00
#
_symmetry.space_group_name_H-M   'P 1'
#
loop_
_entity.id
_entity.type
_entity.pdbx_description
1 polymer ?
#
loop_
_entity_poly.entity_id
_entity_poly.type
_entity_poly.pdbx_seq_one_letter_code
_entity_poly.pdbx_strand_id
1 'polypeptide(L)'
;MGKINLKRVYHIGVPVNDLERAERFYVDVLGMRVHGPFTTKEDGKRDYRVSDDNKPWRDELGYWPETLRLCCSDDDVEVVLVKRPNPINRDWKEDSFNHTAFSATKEDFDLFLEKAKEWAVDFHLGPIGRKGSRTLYFFDPDGNYIQMDDRAKA
;
A
#
# COMPACT_ATOMS: atom_id res chain seq x y z
N MET A 1 7.73 -22.85 -28.76
CA MET A 1 8.36 -21.84 -27.91
C MET A 1 7.92 -22.09 -26.46
N GLY A 2 8.88 -22.32 -25.55
CA GLY A 2 8.57 -22.58 -24.15
C GLY A 2 8.02 -21.31 -23.48
N LYS A 3 7.01 -21.47 -22.61
CA LYS A 3 6.45 -20.38 -21.79
C LYS A 3 7.09 -20.44 -20.39
N ILE A 4 7.43 -19.29 -19.84
CA ILE A 4 7.81 -19.19 -18.42
C ILE A 4 6.57 -19.47 -17.57
N ASN A 5 6.72 -20.27 -16.52
CA ASN A 5 5.65 -20.59 -15.58
C ASN A 5 5.87 -19.81 -14.26
N LEU A 6 5.38 -18.57 -14.21
CA LEU A 6 5.36 -17.78 -12.97
C LEU A 6 4.48 -18.48 -11.92
N LYS A 7 4.94 -18.57 -10.69
CA LYS A 7 4.26 -19.31 -9.62
C LYS A 7 3.33 -18.45 -8.78
N ARG A 8 3.72 -17.19 -8.50
CA ARG A 8 2.92 -16.27 -7.68
C ARG A 8 3.38 -14.83 -7.86
N VAL A 9 2.54 -13.90 -7.46
CA VAL A 9 2.97 -12.53 -7.19
C VAL A 9 3.69 -12.53 -5.84
N TYR A 10 4.89 -11.99 -5.80
CA TYR A 10 5.68 -11.89 -4.58
C TYR A 10 5.44 -10.55 -3.85
N HIS A 11 5.52 -9.45 -4.60
CA HIS A 11 5.18 -8.14 -4.10
C HIS A 11 4.68 -7.21 -5.20
N ILE A 12 4.06 -6.12 -4.79
CA ILE A 12 3.71 -4.99 -5.65
C ILE A 12 4.36 -3.72 -5.10
N GLY A 13 4.87 -2.86 -5.98
CA GLY A 13 5.45 -1.57 -5.61
C GLY A 13 4.39 -0.46 -5.67
N VAL A 14 4.34 0.37 -4.63
CA VAL A 14 3.46 1.55 -4.56
C VAL A 14 4.31 2.78 -4.29
N PRO A 15 4.35 3.75 -5.22
CA PRO A 15 5.16 4.96 -5.04
C PRO A 15 4.48 5.90 -4.05
N VAL A 16 5.26 6.42 -3.09
CA VAL A 16 4.81 7.39 -2.10
C VAL A 16 5.79 8.56 -2.02
N ASN A 17 5.32 9.69 -1.52
CA ASN A 17 6.14 10.90 -1.37
C ASN A 17 6.78 10.97 0.04
N ASP A 18 6.10 10.42 1.04
CA ASP A 18 6.50 10.45 2.45
C ASP A 18 6.20 9.11 3.10
N LEU A 19 7.25 8.36 3.48
CA LEU A 19 7.12 7.03 4.06
C LEU A 19 6.55 7.05 5.48
N GLU A 20 6.85 8.05 6.31
CA GLU A 20 6.28 8.13 7.66
C GLU A 20 4.76 8.37 7.60
N ARG A 21 4.31 9.25 6.71
CA ARG A 21 2.89 9.51 6.49
C ARG A 21 2.19 8.29 5.89
N ALA A 22 2.80 7.65 4.90
CA ALA A 22 2.26 6.45 4.30
C ALA A 22 2.20 5.29 5.31
N GLU A 23 3.24 5.08 6.13
CA GLU A 23 3.24 4.06 7.18
C GLU A 23 2.05 4.24 8.12
N ARG A 24 1.83 5.46 8.65
CA ARG A 24 0.67 5.73 9.51
C ARG A 24 -0.66 5.37 8.84
N PHE A 25 -0.81 5.68 7.57
CA PHE A 25 -2.04 5.35 6.84
C PHE A 25 -2.21 3.83 6.66
N TYR A 26 -1.21 3.16 6.12
CA TYR A 26 -1.33 1.73 5.83
C TYR A 26 -1.33 0.86 7.09
N VAL A 27 -0.64 1.26 8.15
CA VAL A 27 -0.60 0.51 9.42
C VAL A 27 -1.75 0.90 10.35
N ASP A 28 -1.93 2.19 10.64
CA ASP A 28 -2.88 2.62 11.67
C ASP A 28 -4.34 2.66 11.14
N VAL A 29 -4.54 2.96 9.85
CA VAL A 29 -5.88 3.01 9.24
C VAL A 29 -6.26 1.69 8.57
N LEU A 30 -5.37 1.11 7.74
CA LEU A 30 -5.67 -0.11 7.01
C LEU A 30 -5.29 -1.40 7.76
N GLY A 31 -4.62 -1.31 8.91
CA GLY A 31 -4.28 -2.45 9.75
C GLY A 31 -3.21 -3.37 9.16
N MET A 32 -2.40 -2.91 8.20
CA MET A 32 -1.34 -3.73 7.63
C MET A 32 -0.18 -3.90 8.61
N ARG A 33 0.55 -5.00 8.46
CA ARG A 33 1.76 -5.31 9.27
C ARG A 33 3.01 -4.89 8.53
N VAL A 34 3.96 -4.29 9.27
CA VAL A 34 5.32 -4.14 8.74
C VAL A 34 5.97 -5.52 8.63
N HIS A 35 6.51 -5.83 7.45
CA HIS A 35 7.11 -7.12 7.13
C HIS A 35 8.60 -6.99 6.86
N GLY A 36 9.36 -7.96 7.33
CA GLY A 36 10.81 -8.04 7.15
C GLY A 36 11.62 -7.25 8.18
N PRO A 37 12.95 -7.40 8.13
CA PRO A 37 13.85 -6.69 9.02
C PRO A 37 13.85 -5.20 8.70
N PHE A 38 13.94 -4.39 9.73
CA PHE A 38 14.15 -2.95 9.61
C PHE A 38 15.12 -2.49 10.70
N THR A 39 15.80 -1.40 10.44
CA THR A 39 16.68 -0.73 11.42
C THR A 39 15.99 0.50 12.00
N THR A 40 16.44 0.92 13.17
CA THR A 40 15.95 2.13 13.83
C THR A 40 17.08 3.14 13.88
N LYS A 41 16.79 4.39 13.58
CA LYS A 41 17.71 5.52 13.68
C LYS A 41 17.97 5.86 15.15
N GLU A 42 18.98 6.68 15.42
CA GLU A 42 19.33 7.15 16.78
C GLU A 42 18.17 7.89 17.47
N ASP A 43 17.31 8.56 16.70
CA ASP A 43 16.13 9.27 17.20
C ASP A 43 14.92 8.35 17.49
N GLY A 44 15.10 7.03 17.37
CA GLY A 44 14.05 6.03 17.58
C GLY A 44 13.12 5.81 16.38
N LYS A 45 13.28 6.57 15.30
CA LYS A 45 12.48 6.42 14.09
C LYS A 45 12.98 5.27 13.21
N ARG A 46 12.09 4.73 12.41
CA ARG A 46 12.44 3.71 11.41
C ARG A 46 13.42 4.26 10.38
N ASP A 47 14.43 3.49 10.06
CA ASP A 47 15.29 3.72 8.91
C ASP A 47 14.70 2.97 7.70
N TYR A 48 14.27 3.71 6.70
CA TYR A 48 13.64 3.15 5.49
C TYR A 48 14.63 2.79 4.39
N ARG A 49 15.92 3.08 4.59
CA ARG A 49 16.93 2.76 3.59
C ARG A 49 17.00 1.26 3.36
N VAL A 50 17.06 0.87 2.09
CA VAL A 50 17.25 -0.53 1.74
C VAL A 50 18.64 -1.01 2.17
N SER A 51 18.78 -2.32 2.35
CA SER A 51 20.05 -2.95 2.75
C SER A 51 21.14 -2.77 1.69
N ASP A 52 22.39 -3.03 2.09
CA ASP A 52 23.56 -2.97 1.19
C ASP A 52 23.46 -3.91 -0.02
N ASP A 53 22.65 -4.97 0.06
CA ASP A 53 22.36 -5.87 -1.07
C ASP A 53 21.72 -5.14 -2.27
N ASN A 54 21.15 -3.96 -2.03
CA ASN A 54 20.58 -3.09 -3.06
C ASN A 54 21.57 -2.05 -3.62
N LYS A 55 22.88 -2.25 -3.38
CA LYS A 55 23.92 -1.37 -3.93
C LYS A 55 23.81 -1.15 -5.46
N PRO A 56 23.53 -2.16 -6.31
CA PRO A 56 23.34 -1.93 -7.74
C PRO A 56 22.24 -0.91 -8.06
N TRP A 57 21.13 -0.93 -7.33
CA TRP A 57 20.05 0.04 -7.50
C TRP A 57 20.47 1.45 -7.06
N ARG A 58 21.18 1.57 -5.95
CA ARG A 58 21.74 2.85 -5.51
C ARG A 58 22.67 3.45 -6.56
N ASP A 59 23.54 2.63 -7.13
CA ASP A 59 24.52 3.06 -8.12
C ASP A 59 23.82 3.49 -9.44
N GLU A 60 22.76 2.79 -9.85
CA GLU A 60 21.94 3.15 -11.01
C GLU A 60 21.12 4.43 -10.78
N LEU A 61 20.50 4.57 -9.62
CA LEU A 61 19.63 5.70 -9.30
C LEU A 61 20.40 6.97 -8.91
N GLY A 62 21.65 6.85 -8.46
CA GLY A 62 22.44 7.95 -7.92
C GLY A 62 22.01 8.43 -6.52
N TYR A 63 21.10 7.71 -5.85
CA TYR A 63 20.69 7.97 -4.47
C TYR A 63 20.34 6.65 -3.76
N TRP A 64 20.23 6.71 -2.43
CA TRP A 64 19.91 5.54 -1.62
C TRP A 64 18.39 5.31 -1.59
N PRO A 65 17.87 4.20 -2.14
CA PRO A 65 16.43 3.94 -2.12
C PRO A 65 15.88 3.79 -0.70
N GLU A 66 14.67 4.28 -0.48
CA GLU A 66 13.93 4.14 0.78
C GLU A 66 12.62 3.39 0.51
N THR A 67 12.35 2.35 1.26
CA THR A 67 11.17 1.49 1.11
C THR A 67 10.61 1.06 2.45
N LEU A 68 9.32 0.70 2.46
CA LEU A 68 8.68 0.03 3.58
C LEU A 68 7.88 -1.16 3.05
N ARG A 69 8.12 -2.34 3.60
CA ARG A 69 7.41 -3.57 3.25
C ARG A 69 6.27 -3.81 4.20
N LEU A 70 5.09 -4.01 3.67
CA LEU A 70 3.86 -4.27 4.41
C LEU A 70 3.16 -5.50 3.86
N CYS A 71 2.39 -6.19 4.71
CA CYS A 71 1.50 -7.26 4.26
C CYS A 71 0.19 -7.22 5.04
N CYS A 72 -0.87 -7.78 4.45
CA CYS A 72 -2.14 -8.01 5.14
C CYS A 72 -2.00 -9.08 6.22
N SER A 73 -3.00 -9.22 7.11
CA SER A 73 -2.96 -10.18 8.21
C SER A 73 -2.81 -11.62 7.73
N ASP A 74 -3.49 -11.98 6.66
CA ASP A 74 -3.66 -13.36 6.19
C ASP A 74 -2.93 -13.63 4.87
N ASP A 75 -2.09 -12.70 4.42
CA ASP A 75 -1.39 -12.79 3.15
C ASP A 75 0.10 -12.48 3.35
N ASP A 76 0.95 -13.17 2.62
CA ASP A 76 2.39 -12.95 2.55
C ASP A 76 2.82 -12.17 1.28
N VAL A 77 1.88 -11.76 0.45
CA VAL A 77 2.13 -10.83 -0.65
C VAL A 77 2.45 -9.45 -0.07
N GLU A 78 3.62 -8.95 -0.38
CA GLU A 78 4.04 -7.65 0.14
C GLU A 78 3.52 -6.49 -0.70
N VAL A 79 3.05 -5.45 -0.02
CA VAL A 79 2.94 -4.10 -0.58
C VAL A 79 4.20 -3.35 -0.19
N VAL A 80 5.03 -3.03 -1.16
CA VAL A 80 6.29 -2.32 -0.94
C VAL A 80 6.08 -0.85 -1.27
N LEU A 81 6.02 -0.02 -0.25
CA LEU A 81 5.99 1.43 -0.41
C LEU A 81 7.38 1.90 -0.80
N VAL A 82 7.48 2.64 -1.89
CA VAL A 82 8.76 3.13 -2.43
C VAL A 82 8.74 4.65 -2.45
N LYS A 83 9.64 5.28 -1.68
CA LYS A 83 9.74 6.74 -1.67
C LYS A 83 10.25 7.26 -3.01
N ARG A 84 9.57 8.23 -3.54
CA ARG A 84 10.01 8.93 -4.76
C ARG A 84 10.92 10.11 -4.43
N PRO A 85 11.94 10.35 -5.24
CA PRO A 85 12.79 11.53 -5.08
C PRO A 85 12.03 12.83 -5.37
N ASN A 86 11.08 12.78 -6.31
CA ASN A 86 10.22 13.91 -6.67
C ASN A 86 8.75 13.53 -6.47
N PRO A 87 7.94 14.39 -5.83
CA PRO A 87 6.51 14.17 -5.67
C PRO A 87 5.81 13.92 -7.00
N ILE A 88 4.83 13.01 -6.99
CA ILE A 88 3.93 12.82 -8.13
C ILE A 88 2.68 13.67 -7.89
N ASN A 89 2.29 14.41 -8.91
CA ASN A 89 0.92 14.92 -8.99
C ASN A 89 0.08 13.88 -9.76
N ARG A 90 -0.77 13.14 -9.05
CA ARG A 90 -1.61 12.12 -9.63
C ARG A 90 -2.90 12.72 -10.18
N ASP A 91 -3.26 12.34 -11.40
CA ASP A 91 -4.61 12.54 -11.93
C ASP A 91 -5.35 11.18 -11.88
N TRP A 92 -6.29 11.05 -10.95
CA TRP A 92 -7.01 9.80 -10.77
C TRP A 92 -7.81 9.37 -12.00
N LYS A 93 -8.21 10.31 -12.86
CA LYS A 93 -8.95 9.99 -14.10
C LYS A 93 -8.06 9.30 -15.12
N GLU A 94 -6.83 9.76 -15.24
CA GLU A 94 -5.82 9.16 -16.11
C GLU A 94 -5.27 7.87 -15.50
N ASP A 95 -5.11 7.84 -14.16
CA ASP A 95 -4.52 6.73 -13.41
C ASP A 95 -5.56 5.76 -12.82
N SER A 96 -6.86 5.97 -13.04
CA SER A 96 -7.97 5.31 -12.31
C SER A 96 -7.99 3.79 -12.39
N PHE A 97 -7.46 3.21 -13.45
CA PHE A 97 -7.34 1.75 -13.59
C PHE A 97 -6.08 1.18 -12.94
N ASN A 98 -5.16 2.03 -12.49
CA ASN A 98 -3.97 1.61 -11.78
C ASN A 98 -4.22 1.70 -10.27
N HIS A 99 -4.78 0.65 -9.69
CA HIS A 99 -5.14 0.61 -8.28
C HIS A 99 -4.73 -0.72 -7.64
N THR A 100 -4.60 -0.69 -6.31
CA THR A 100 -4.45 -1.88 -5.48
C THR A 100 -5.79 -2.22 -4.87
N ALA A 101 -6.18 -3.49 -4.93
CA ALA A 101 -7.41 -3.98 -4.32
C ALA A 101 -7.11 -4.83 -3.08
N PHE A 102 -7.78 -4.52 -1.98
CA PHE A 102 -7.74 -5.28 -0.72
C PHE A 102 -9.10 -5.90 -0.43
N SER A 103 -9.09 -7.04 0.25
CA SER A 103 -10.30 -7.63 0.82
C SER A 103 -10.31 -7.46 2.33
N ALA A 104 -11.43 -7.01 2.86
CA ALA A 104 -11.71 -6.92 4.30
C ALA A 104 -12.84 -7.87 4.68
N THR A 105 -13.00 -8.14 5.96
CA THR A 105 -14.23 -8.73 6.48
C THR A 105 -15.40 -7.74 6.34
N LYS A 106 -16.64 -8.20 6.45
CA LYS A 106 -17.80 -7.31 6.43
C LYS A 106 -17.78 -6.31 7.59
N GLU A 107 -17.36 -6.79 8.75
CA GLU A 107 -17.23 -6.00 9.97
C GLU A 107 -16.19 -4.89 9.82
N ASP A 108 -15.01 -5.20 9.27
CA ASP A 108 -13.95 -4.22 9.04
C ASP A 108 -14.33 -3.23 7.93
N PHE A 109 -15.04 -3.69 6.91
CA PHE A 109 -15.58 -2.82 5.87
C PHE A 109 -16.58 -1.81 6.42
N ASP A 110 -17.50 -2.26 7.29
CA ASP A 110 -18.49 -1.38 7.94
C ASP A 110 -17.80 -0.42 8.91
N LEU A 111 -16.82 -0.88 9.68
CA LEU A 111 -15.99 -0.04 10.54
C LEU A 111 -15.24 1.04 9.74
N PHE A 112 -14.67 0.66 8.61
CA PHE A 112 -14.00 1.63 7.73
C PHE A 112 -14.96 2.71 7.23
N LEU A 113 -16.17 2.35 6.78
CA LEU A 113 -17.18 3.31 6.36
C LEU A 113 -17.59 4.28 7.49
N GLU A 114 -17.72 3.77 8.70
CA GLU A 114 -18.05 4.58 9.87
C GLU A 114 -16.93 5.56 10.22
N LYS A 115 -15.68 5.12 10.15
CA LYS A 115 -14.50 5.82 10.63
C LYS A 115 -13.75 6.63 9.58
N ALA A 116 -14.01 6.43 8.29
CA ALA A 116 -13.25 7.04 7.20
C ALA A 116 -13.13 8.57 7.33
N LYS A 117 -14.20 9.24 7.76
CA LYS A 117 -14.19 10.69 7.99
C LYS A 117 -13.33 11.09 9.19
N GLU A 118 -13.44 10.35 10.30
CA GLU A 118 -12.64 10.57 11.51
C GLU A 118 -11.14 10.36 11.23
N TRP A 119 -10.81 9.35 10.43
CA TRP A 119 -9.44 9.05 10.02
C TRP A 119 -8.94 9.92 8.86
N ALA A 120 -9.74 10.91 8.43
CA ALA A 120 -9.41 11.82 7.33
C ALA A 120 -9.02 11.09 6.02
N VAL A 121 -9.69 9.97 5.74
CA VAL A 121 -9.51 9.23 4.48
C VAL A 121 -10.09 10.04 3.33
N ASP A 122 -9.33 10.17 2.25
CA ASP A 122 -9.81 10.78 1.00
C ASP A 122 -10.71 9.78 0.25
N PHE A 123 -11.97 9.75 0.67
CA PHE A 123 -12.98 8.81 0.18
C PHE A 123 -13.52 9.27 -1.18
N HIS A 124 -13.56 8.37 -2.14
CA HIS A 124 -14.00 8.71 -3.49
C HIS A 124 -15.39 8.16 -3.82
N LEU A 125 -15.60 6.84 -3.75
CA LEU A 125 -16.80 6.22 -4.30
C LEU A 125 -17.19 4.95 -3.55
N GLY A 126 -18.50 4.75 -3.39
CA GLY A 126 -19.07 3.52 -2.83
C GLY A 126 -19.84 3.76 -1.52
N PRO A 127 -20.34 2.72 -0.87
CA PRO A 127 -20.23 1.32 -1.29
C PRO A 127 -21.05 1.00 -2.54
N ILE A 128 -20.48 0.23 -3.45
CA ILE A 128 -21.14 -0.26 -4.66
C ILE A 128 -21.43 -1.75 -4.48
N GLY A 129 -22.70 -2.14 -4.62
CA GLY A 129 -23.10 -3.53 -4.61
C GLY A 129 -22.57 -4.30 -5.81
N ARG A 130 -21.95 -5.46 -5.57
CA ARG A 130 -21.54 -6.43 -6.57
C ARG A 130 -22.09 -7.80 -6.19
N LYS A 131 -22.09 -8.76 -7.12
CA LYS A 131 -22.55 -10.11 -6.80
C LYS A 131 -21.76 -10.70 -5.65
N GLY A 132 -22.39 -10.81 -4.48
CA GLY A 132 -21.82 -11.41 -3.27
C GLY A 132 -20.88 -10.54 -2.46
N SER A 133 -20.71 -9.26 -2.81
CA SER A 133 -19.84 -8.34 -2.06
C SER A 133 -20.23 -6.88 -2.28
N ARG A 134 -19.67 -6.01 -1.45
CA ARG A 134 -19.67 -4.55 -1.66
C ARG A 134 -18.24 -4.11 -1.95
N THR A 135 -18.10 -3.02 -2.67
CA THR A 135 -16.80 -2.43 -3.03
C THR A 135 -16.83 -0.93 -2.80
N LEU A 136 -15.74 -0.37 -2.34
CA LEU A 136 -15.53 1.06 -2.22
C LEU A 136 -14.14 1.46 -2.72
N TYR A 137 -13.95 2.76 -2.96
CA TYR A 137 -12.72 3.32 -3.49
C TYR A 137 -12.32 4.57 -2.72
N PHE A 138 -11.03 4.71 -2.46
CA PHE A 138 -10.44 5.84 -1.75
C PHE A 138 -8.99 6.05 -2.19
N PHE A 139 -8.37 7.12 -1.71
CA PHE A 139 -6.97 7.42 -1.98
C PHE A 139 -6.14 7.28 -0.71
N ASP A 140 -4.90 6.85 -0.87
CA ASP A 140 -3.91 7.02 0.18
C ASP A 140 -3.47 8.50 0.25
N PRO A 141 -2.65 8.90 1.26
CA PRO A 141 -2.21 10.29 1.40
C PRO A 141 -1.40 10.85 0.22
N ASP A 142 -0.90 9.98 -0.64
CA ASP A 142 -0.10 10.34 -1.83
C ASP A 142 -0.90 10.27 -3.14
N GLY A 143 -2.22 10.01 -3.05
CA GLY A 143 -3.12 9.95 -4.18
C GLY A 143 -3.12 8.61 -4.92
N ASN A 144 -2.55 7.56 -4.35
CA ASN A 144 -2.67 6.22 -4.91
C ASN A 144 -4.10 5.72 -4.73
N TYR A 145 -4.68 5.21 -5.82
CA TYR A 145 -6.06 4.73 -5.82
C TYR A 145 -6.16 3.33 -5.23
N ILE A 146 -7.07 3.15 -4.28
CA ILE A 146 -7.26 1.91 -3.56
C ILE A 146 -8.71 1.47 -3.68
N GLN A 147 -8.89 0.19 -3.93
CA GLN A 147 -10.17 -0.51 -3.85
C GLN A 147 -10.19 -1.35 -2.57
N MET A 148 -11.32 -1.39 -1.89
CA MET A 148 -11.59 -2.34 -0.82
C MET A 148 -12.90 -3.07 -1.11
N ASP A 149 -12.93 -4.38 -0.89
CA ASP A 149 -14.16 -5.17 -0.92
C ASP A 149 -14.36 -5.94 0.41
N ASP A 150 -15.59 -6.38 0.66
CA ASP A 150 -15.99 -7.08 1.89
C ASP A 150 -16.12 -8.60 1.75
N ARG A 151 -15.30 -9.20 0.88
CA ARG A 151 -15.40 -10.63 0.57
C ARG A 151 -14.50 -11.53 1.41
N ALA A 152 -13.59 -10.98 2.23
CA ALA A 152 -12.76 -11.79 3.09
C ALA A 152 -13.63 -12.53 4.13
N LYS A 153 -13.25 -13.75 4.44
CA LYS A 153 -13.88 -14.50 5.52
C LYS A 153 -13.27 -14.09 6.85
N ALA A 154 -14.11 -14.04 7.87
CA ALA A 154 -13.65 -13.83 9.23
C ALA A 154 -12.80 -15.01 9.72
#